data_ca3ecf4db130abba131c842697ce4702
#
_entry.id   ca3ecf4db130abba131c842697ce4702
#
_cell.length_a   1.000
_cell.length_b   1.000
_cell.length_c   1.000
_cell.angle_alpha   90.00
_cell.angle_beta   90.00
_cell.angle_gamma   90.00
#
_symmetry.space_group_name_H-M   'P 1'
#
loop_
_entity.id
_entity.type
_entity.pdbx_description
1 polymer ?
#
loop_
_entity_poly.entity_id
_entity_poly.type
_entity_poly.pdbx_seq_one_letter_code
_entity_poly.pdbx_strand_id
1 'polypeptide(L)'
;IFAGNPASISTVPQKKFLIVPICLKKVDFSICNKLSEGIVKVLEQTGKKALIIASSDMTHFESHKVAEEKDKKAISKIENRDALSLDETVRQEQISMCGVNPVTVMLLCCEKLGAQKSELIEYKTSGDVNGDKNRVVGYAGVIVT
;
A
#
# COMPACT_ATOMS: atom_id res chain seq x y z
N ILE A 1 16.89 6.06 -5.11
CA ILE A 1 17.92 5.04 -5.33
C ILE A 1 18.85 5.15 -4.12
N PHE A 2 18.70 4.27 -3.14
CA PHE A 2 19.65 4.15 -2.04
C PHE A 2 20.86 3.36 -2.57
N ALA A 3 21.93 4.06 -2.88
CA ALA A 3 23.25 3.45 -3.09
C ALA A 3 23.83 3.09 -1.71
N GLY A 4 23.29 2.05 -1.08
CA GLY A 4 23.90 1.40 0.07
C GLY A 4 25.06 0.54 -0.42
N ASN A 5 26.20 0.63 0.26
CA ASN A 5 27.42 -0.11 -0.02
C ASN A 5 27.12 -1.62 -0.14
N PRO A 6 27.41 -2.29 -1.27
CA PRO A 6 27.07 -3.70 -1.49
C PRO A 6 27.78 -4.68 -0.53
N ALA A 7 28.76 -4.23 0.25
CA ALA A 7 29.52 -5.07 1.18
C ALA A 7 28.75 -5.47 2.47
N SER A 8 27.59 -4.84 2.77
CA SER A 8 26.82 -5.12 4.01
C SER A 8 25.66 -6.11 3.83
N ILE A 9 25.39 -6.58 2.63
CA ILE A 9 24.24 -7.48 2.34
C ILE A 9 24.59 -8.97 2.52
N SER A 10 25.85 -9.32 2.70
CA SER A 10 26.32 -10.73 2.66
C SER A 10 26.14 -11.55 3.93
N THR A 11 25.59 -10.99 5.01
CA THR A 11 25.49 -11.70 6.32
C THR A 11 24.07 -12.08 6.74
N VAL A 12 23.04 -11.74 5.98
CA VAL A 12 21.67 -12.17 6.28
C VAL A 12 21.46 -13.56 5.72
N PRO A 13 21.13 -14.59 6.57
CA PRO A 13 20.82 -15.91 6.05
C PRO A 13 19.67 -15.81 5.03
N GLN A 14 19.96 -16.19 3.79
CA GLN A 14 18.96 -16.18 2.72
C GLN A 14 17.90 -17.24 3.01
N LYS A 15 16.84 -16.85 3.71
CA LYS A 15 15.63 -17.69 3.80
C LYS A 15 14.98 -17.73 2.42
N LYS A 16 14.87 -18.92 1.87
CA LYS A 16 14.07 -19.13 0.65
C LYS A 16 12.62 -18.79 0.95
N PHE A 17 12.03 -17.90 0.18
CA PHE A 17 10.61 -17.57 0.22
C PHE A 17 10.02 -17.68 -1.19
N LEU A 18 8.73 -17.89 -1.26
CA LEU A 18 7.98 -17.92 -2.51
C LEU A 18 7.23 -16.60 -2.67
N ILE A 19 7.10 -16.16 -3.91
CA ILE A 19 6.33 -14.96 -4.26
C ILE A 19 5.14 -15.41 -5.11
N VAL A 20 3.95 -14.88 -4.78
CA VAL A 20 2.74 -15.00 -5.59
C VAL A 20 2.39 -13.59 -6.08
N PRO A 21 2.77 -13.21 -7.32
CA PRO A 21 2.44 -11.90 -7.85
C PRO A 21 0.97 -11.85 -8.29
N ILE A 22 0.23 -10.83 -7.85
CA ILE A 22 -1.16 -10.57 -8.24
C ILE A 22 -1.22 -9.16 -8.82
N CYS A 23 -1.54 -9.05 -10.10
CA CYS A 23 -1.70 -7.77 -10.77
C CYS A 23 -3.19 -7.43 -10.89
N LEU A 24 -3.58 -6.30 -10.32
CA LEU A 24 -4.96 -5.82 -10.36
C LEU A 24 -5.08 -4.64 -11.30
N LYS A 25 -6.04 -4.70 -12.22
CA LYS A 25 -6.52 -3.54 -12.96
C LYS A 25 -7.54 -2.78 -12.09
N LYS A 26 -8.06 -1.68 -12.62
CA LYS A 26 -9.17 -0.96 -11.97
C LYS A 26 -10.40 -1.87 -11.93
N VAL A 27 -10.83 -2.21 -10.72
CA VAL A 27 -11.98 -3.07 -10.44
C VAL A 27 -12.86 -2.41 -9.37
N ASP A 28 -14.08 -2.92 -9.21
CA ASP A 28 -14.98 -2.46 -8.18
C ASP A 28 -14.63 -3.04 -6.81
N PHE A 29 -15.05 -2.36 -5.75
CA PHE A 29 -14.85 -2.80 -4.36
C PHE A 29 -15.32 -4.24 -4.12
N SER A 30 -16.45 -4.64 -4.73
CA SER A 30 -16.97 -6.02 -4.61
C SER A 30 -15.99 -7.08 -5.11
N ILE A 31 -15.23 -6.78 -6.16
CA ILE A 31 -14.18 -7.67 -6.69
C ILE A 31 -12.99 -7.72 -5.74
N CYS A 32 -12.59 -6.57 -5.15
CA CYS A 32 -11.56 -6.52 -4.12
C CYS A 32 -11.95 -7.39 -2.91
N ASN A 33 -13.21 -7.32 -2.47
CA ASN A 33 -13.70 -8.14 -1.36
C ASN A 33 -13.67 -9.64 -1.69
N LYS A 34 -14.18 -10.05 -2.85
CA LYS A 34 -14.13 -11.47 -3.29
C LYS A 34 -12.70 -11.99 -3.38
N LEU A 35 -11.77 -11.17 -3.89
CA LEU A 35 -10.36 -11.56 -3.96
C LEU A 35 -9.76 -11.73 -2.56
N SER A 36 -10.03 -10.80 -1.64
CA SER A 36 -9.56 -10.91 -0.26
C SER A 36 -10.09 -12.17 0.44
N GLU A 37 -11.35 -12.52 0.24
CA GLU A 37 -11.96 -13.77 0.75
C GLU A 37 -11.23 -15.00 0.20
N GLY A 38 -10.93 -15.01 -1.10
CA GLY A 38 -10.17 -16.10 -1.73
C GLY A 38 -8.76 -16.24 -1.16
N ILE A 39 -8.04 -15.13 -0.98
CA ILE A 39 -6.69 -15.12 -0.41
C ILE A 39 -6.72 -15.65 1.03
N VAL A 40 -7.60 -15.12 1.87
CA VAL A 40 -7.72 -15.53 3.27
C VAL A 40 -8.06 -17.01 3.38
N LYS A 41 -9.04 -17.47 2.61
CA LYS A 41 -9.42 -18.89 2.57
C LYS A 41 -8.24 -19.81 2.24
N VAL A 42 -7.40 -19.45 1.27
CA VAL A 42 -6.21 -20.24 0.92
C VAL A 42 -5.19 -20.24 2.06
N LEU A 43 -4.97 -19.09 2.71
CA LEU A 43 -4.04 -19.00 3.85
C LEU A 43 -4.52 -19.86 5.02
N GLU A 44 -5.80 -19.82 5.36
CA GLU A 44 -6.40 -20.64 6.42
C GLU A 44 -6.32 -22.13 6.09
N GLN A 45 -6.70 -22.53 4.87
CA GLN A 45 -6.67 -23.93 4.45
C GLN A 45 -5.26 -24.53 4.41
N THR A 46 -4.26 -23.72 4.07
CA THR A 46 -2.88 -24.21 3.95
C THR A 46 -2.09 -24.06 5.25
N GLY A 47 -2.56 -23.27 6.21
CA GLY A 47 -1.83 -22.94 7.43
C GLY A 47 -0.51 -22.19 7.20
N LYS A 48 -0.28 -21.69 5.99
CA LYS A 48 0.96 -21.00 5.63
C LYS A 48 0.95 -19.57 6.13
N LYS A 49 2.07 -19.15 6.71
CA LYS A 49 2.32 -17.73 7.02
C LYS A 49 2.70 -16.99 5.74
N ALA A 50 2.06 -15.85 5.50
CA ALA A 50 2.36 -14.99 4.37
C ALA A 50 2.48 -13.53 4.84
N LEU A 51 3.32 -12.78 4.14
CA LEU A 51 3.33 -11.32 4.18
C LEU A 51 2.59 -10.82 2.93
N ILE A 52 1.57 -10.03 3.12
CA ILE A 52 0.84 -9.38 2.02
C ILE A 52 1.46 -8.02 1.79
N ILE A 53 1.96 -7.77 0.58
CA ILE A 53 2.57 -6.50 0.19
C ILE A 53 1.71 -5.88 -0.89
N ALA A 54 1.12 -4.71 -0.61
CA ALA A 54 0.45 -3.89 -1.60
C ALA A 54 1.41 -2.80 -2.08
N SER A 55 1.68 -2.77 -3.39
CA SER A 55 2.53 -1.76 -4.01
C SER A 55 1.68 -0.66 -4.64
N SER A 56 1.94 0.58 -4.27
CA SER A 56 1.24 1.76 -4.79
C SER A 56 2.11 3.00 -4.65
N ASP A 57 2.07 3.86 -5.66
CA ASP A 57 2.36 5.27 -5.45
C ASP A 57 1.08 5.98 -5.01
N MET A 58 1.24 7.14 -4.35
CA MET A 58 0.14 8.00 -3.94
C MET A 58 -0.23 8.98 -5.06
N THR A 59 -0.46 10.27 -4.76
CA THR A 59 -0.79 11.29 -5.78
C THR A 59 0.35 11.49 -6.77
N HIS A 60 -0.02 11.65 -8.06
CA HIS A 60 0.93 11.87 -9.16
C HIS A 60 0.76 13.26 -9.76
N PHE A 61 1.90 13.89 -10.04
CA PHE A 61 2.04 15.06 -10.91
C PHE A 61 1.29 16.32 -10.47
N GLU A 62 0.98 16.44 -9.21
CA GLU A 62 0.46 17.66 -8.59
C GLU A 62 1.56 18.42 -7.82
N SER A 63 1.27 19.65 -7.39
CA SER A 63 2.20 20.37 -6.51
C SER A 63 2.34 19.64 -5.17
N HIS A 64 3.49 19.77 -4.52
CA HIS A 64 3.80 19.12 -3.24
C HIS A 64 2.68 19.33 -2.21
N LYS A 65 2.19 20.57 -2.07
CA LYS A 65 1.13 20.90 -1.11
C LYS A 65 -0.17 20.17 -1.42
N VAL A 66 -0.60 20.16 -2.68
CA VAL A 66 -1.84 19.47 -3.10
C VAL A 66 -1.70 17.96 -2.94
N ALA A 67 -0.54 17.40 -3.33
CA ALA A 67 -0.26 15.98 -3.16
C ALA A 67 -0.33 15.59 -1.68
N GLU A 68 0.33 16.35 -0.81
CA GLU A 68 0.33 16.10 0.65
C GLU A 68 -1.08 16.16 1.26
N GLU A 69 -1.90 17.14 0.87
CA GLU A 69 -3.28 17.28 1.35
C GLU A 69 -4.16 16.09 0.93
N LYS A 70 -4.06 15.66 -0.33
CA LYS A 70 -4.80 14.50 -0.86
C LYS A 70 -4.32 13.19 -0.22
N ASP A 71 -3.01 12.99 -0.18
CA ASP A 71 -2.41 11.75 0.32
C ASP A 71 -2.69 11.54 1.81
N LYS A 72 -2.70 12.61 2.62
CA LYS A 72 -3.10 12.53 4.04
C LYS A 72 -4.52 12.00 4.22
N LYS A 73 -5.45 12.36 3.32
CA LYS A 73 -6.83 11.82 3.38
C LYS A 73 -6.85 10.31 3.14
N ALA A 74 -6.15 9.83 2.11
CA ALA A 74 -6.06 8.40 1.81
C ALA A 74 -5.30 7.64 2.91
N ILE A 75 -4.17 8.17 3.38
CA ILE A 75 -3.36 7.57 4.45
C ILE A 75 -4.19 7.42 5.73
N SER A 76 -4.97 8.43 6.11
CA SER A 76 -5.87 8.34 7.27
C SER A 76 -6.86 7.17 7.17
N LYS A 77 -7.35 6.84 5.97
CA LYS A 77 -8.21 5.66 5.78
C LYS A 77 -7.44 4.35 5.94
N ILE A 78 -6.20 4.31 5.45
CA ILE A 78 -5.32 3.15 5.62
C ILE A 78 -4.98 2.94 7.11
N GLU A 79 -4.65 4.01 7.84
CA GLU A 79 -4.37 3.95 9.27
C GLU A 79 -5.57 3.48 10.09
N ASN A 80 -6.78 3.87 9.68
CA ASN A 80 -8.03 3.40 10.28
C ASN A 80 -8.43 1.99 9.80
N ARG A 81 -7.69 1.41 8.88
CA ARG A 81 -7.99 0.11 8.24
C ARG A 81 -9.36 0.07 7.55
N ASP A 82 -9.84 1.21 7.10
CA ASP A 82 -11.15 1.38 6.47
C ASP A 82 -10.99 1.28 4.94
N ALA A 83 -11.06 0.04 4.45
CA ALA A 83 -10.89 -0.28 3.04
C ALA A 83 -11.97 0.34 2.14
N LEU A 84 -13.21 0.44 2.63
CA LEU A 84 -14.31 1.03 1.87
C LEU A 84 -14.12 2.53 1.74
N SER A 85 -13.93 3.21 2.87
CA SER A 85 -13.68 4.66 2.85
C SER A 85 -12.42 5.05 2.09
N LEU A 86 -11.40 4.19 2.03
CA LEU A 86 -10.22 4.40 1.18
C LEU A 86 -10.62 4.46 -0.30
N ASP A 87 -11.33 3.44 -0.80
CA ASP A 87 -11.77 3.37 -2.20
C ASP A 87 -12.67 4.57 -2.55
N GLU A 88 -13.61 4.91 -1.69
CA GLU A 88 -14.50 6.06 -1.85
C GLU A 88 -13.73 7.40 -1.84
N THR A 89 -12.83 7.61 -0.87
CA THR A 89 -12.04 8.83 -0.75
C THR A 89 -11.18 9.05 -1.99
N VAL A 90 -10.48 8.00 -2.44
CA VAL A 90 -9.62 8.08 -3.64
C VAL A 90 -10.42 8.47 -4.87
N ARG A 91 -11.64 7.94 -5.03
CA ARG A 91 -12.52 8.26 -6.16
C ARG A 91 -13.11 9.69 -6.06
N GLN A 92 -13.65 10.07 -4.91
CA GLN A 92 -14.31 11.36 -4.70
C GLN A 92 -13.33 12.53 -4.78
N GLU A 93 -12.16 12.40 -4.18
CA GLU A 93 -11.11 13.42 -4.15
C GLU A 93 -10.20 13.37 -5.39
N GLN A 94 -10.48 12.45 -6.31
CA GLN A 94 -9.68 12.26 -7.54
C GLN A 94 -8.18 12.10 -7.22
N ILE A 95 -7.87 11.29 -6.20
CA ILE A 95 -6.49 10.97 -5.85
C ILE A 95 -5.95 9.98 -6.89
N SER A 96 -4.82 10.32 -7.52
CA SER A 96 -4.23 9.48 -8.56
C SER A 96 -3.41 8.30 -8.03
N MET A 97 -3.85 7.72 -6.92
CA MET A 97 -3.24 6.55 -6.29
C MET A 97 -3.34 5.34 -7.21
N CYS A 98 -2.19 4.87 -7.74
CA CYS A 98 -2.18 3.82 -8.76
C CYS A 98 -2.56 2.44 -8.22
N GLY A 99 -2.26 2.17 -6.97
CA GLY A 99 -2.48 0.89 -6.30
C GLY A 99 -3.65 0.89 -5.31
N VAL A 100 -4.68 1.71 -5.49
CA VAL A 100 -5.83 1.74 -4.57
C VAL A 100 -6.48 0.35 -4.42
N ASN A 101 -6.69 -0.39 -5.51
CA ASN A 101 -7.28 -1.72 -5.45
C ASN A 101 -6.39 -2.75 -4.72
N PRO A 102 -5.06 -2.87 -4.99
CA PRO A 102 -4.18 -3.71 -4.18
C PRO A 102 -4.18 -3.36 -2.70
N VAL A 103 -4.16 -2.08 -2.33
CA VAL A 103 -4.21 -1.64 -0.93
C VAL A 103 -5.55 -1.98 -0.29
N THR A 104 -6.67 -1.76 -1.00
CA THR A 104 -8.01 -2.18 -0.57
C THR A 104 -8.06 -3.68 -0.28
N VAL A 105 -7.56 -4.53 -1.19
CA VAL A 105 -7.49 -5.99 -0.99
C VAL A 105 -6.64 -6.34 0.22
N MET A 106 -5.47 -5.72 0.38
CA MET A 106 -4.58 -5.94 1.52
C MET A 106 -5.29 -5.60 2.84
N LEU A 107 -5.95 -4.44 2.93
CA LEU A 107 -6.69 -4.02 4.14
C LEU A 107 -7.80 -5.02 4.47
N LEU A 108 -8.59 -5.46 3.48
CA LEU A 108 -9.64 -6.45 3.66
C LEU A 108 -9.09 -7.82 4.10
N CYS A 109 -7.93 -8.23 3.59
CA CYS A 109 -7.26 -9.43 4.07
C CYS A 109 -6.79 -9.27 5.53
N CYS A 110 -6.16 -8.14 5.86
CA CYS A 110 -5.67 -7.86 7.21
C CYS A 110 -6.80 -7.84 8.23
N GLU A 111 -7.94 -7.21 7.90
CA GLU A 111 -9.14 -7.21 8.73
C GLU A 111 -9.63 -8.64 9.01
N LYS A 112 -9.80 -9.46 7.96
CA LYS A 112 -10.26 -10.85 8.07
C LYS A 112 -9.27 -11.75 8.83
N LEU A 113 -7.99 -11.43 8.78
CA LEU A 113 -6.91 -12.12 9.51
C LEU A 113 -6.71 -11.59 10.94
N GLY A 114 -7.49 -10.60 11.37
CA GLY A 114 -7.51 -10.11 12.74
C GLY A 114 -6.49 -9.01 13.06
N ALA A 115 -5.98 -8.30 12.07
CA ALA A 115 -5.09 -7.17 12.30
C ALA A 115 -5.76 -6.06 13.11
N GLN A 116 -5.06 -5.54 14.12
CA GLN A 116 -5.59 -4.57 15.08
C GLN A 116 -4.92 -3.20 14.99
N LYS A 117 -3.76 -3.11 14.34
CA LYS A 117 -2.96 -1.89 14.28
C LYS A 117 -2.59 -1.55 12.85
N SER A 118 -2.50 -0.25 12.58
CA SER A 118 -1.91 0.29 11.36
C SER A 118 -1.07 1.51 11.74
N GLU A 119 0.11 1.63 11.15
CA GLU A 119 1.08 2.67 11.48
C GLU A 119 1.69 3.22 10.20
N LEU A 120 1.59 4.54 10.01
CA LEU A 120 2.36 5.24 8.99
C LEU A 120 3.81 5.35 9.45
N ILE A 121 4.72 4.71 8.74
CA ILE A 121 6.15 4.76 9.05
C ILE A 121 6.78 6.02 8.49
N GLU A 122 6.47 6.35 7.23
CA GLU A 122 6.99 7.54 6.58
C GLU A 122 6.10 7.96 5.40
N TYR A 123 5.98 9.26 5.20
CA TYR A 123 5.43 9.86 3.98
C TYR A 123 6.42 10.88 3.42
N LYS A 124 6.70 10.77 2.13
CA LYS A 124 7.52 11.74 1.39
C LYS A 124 7.00 11.90 -0.04
N THR A 125 7.45 12.97 -0.66
CA THR A 125 7.26 13.16 -2.10
C THR A 125 8.59 13.11 -2.84
N SER A 126 8.55 12.93 -4.16
CA SER A 126 9.73 13.06 -5.00
C SER A 126 10.42 14.42 -4.85
N GLY A 127 9.63 15.48 -4.55
CA GLY A 127 10.13 16.84 -4.32
C GLY A 127 10.99 16.98 -3.06
N ASP A 128 10.85 16.09 -2.08
CA ASP A 128 11.70 16.08 -0.88
C ASP A 128 13.10 15.53 -1.18
N VAL A 129 13.23 14.80 -2.30
CA VAL A 129 14.51 14.22 -2.74
C VAL A 129 15.20 15.10 -3.78
N ASN A 130 14.48 15.57 -4.79
CA ASN A 130 15.03 16.29 -5.93
C ASN A 130 14.91 17.82 -5.84
N GLY A 131 14.15 18.34 -4.84
CA GLY A 131 13.93 19.77 -4.62
C GLY A 131 12.85 20.41 -5.50
N ASP A 132 12.35 19.73 -6.53
CA ASP A 132 11.24 20.24 -7.35
C ASP A 132 9.89 19.91 -6.71
N LYS A 133 9.23 20.95 -6.19
CA LYS A 133 7.93 20.86 -5.52
C LYS A 133 6.74 21.23 -6.40
N ASN A 134 6.96 21.53 -7.68
CA ASN A 134 5.90 21.92 -8.58
C ASN A 134 5.08 20.73 -9.10
N ARG A 135 5.76 19.58 -9.26
CA ARG A 135 5.15 18.39 -9.83
C ARG A 135 5.75 17.13 -9.22
N VAL A 136 5.09 16.59 -8.21
CA VAL A 136 5.62 15.50 -7.41
C VAL A 136 4.83 14.19 -7.55
N VAL A 137 5.42 13.11 -7.05
CA VAL A 137 4.74 11.84 -6.74
C VAL A 137 4.86 11.61 -5.25
N GLY A 138 3.76 11.27 -4.59
CA GLY A 138 3.72 10.93 -3.18
C GLY A 138 4.05 9.47 -2.93
N TYR A 139 4.70 9.18 -1.80
CA TYR A 139 5.06 7.84 -1.34
C TYR A 139 4.74 7.68 0.15
N ALA A 140 4.15 6.57 0.53
CA ALA A 140 3.84 6.24 1.91
C ALA A 140 4.29 4.82 2.24
N GLY A 141 4.95 4.63 3.37
CA GLY A 141 5.21 3.32 3.95
C GLY A 141 4.29 3.10 5.15
N VAL A 142 3.43 2.07 5.10
CA VAL A 142 2.48 1.74 6.16
C VAL A 142 2.62 0.27 6.53
N ILE A 143 2.58 -0.04 7.83
CA ILE A 143 2.56 -1.40 8.36
C ILE A 143 1.19 -1.65 9.01
N VAL A 144 0.59 -2.79 8.69
CA VAL A 144 -0.68 -3.27 9.25
C VAL A 144 -0.44 -4.61 9.95
N THR A 145 -0.78 -4.71 11.25
CA THR A 145 -0.53 -5.88 12.11
C THR A 145 -1.70 -6.19 13.03
#